data_7b8ad6f7a33e6c471cd9911cc2304fc9
#
_entry.id   7b8ad6f7a33e6c471cd9911cc2304fc9
#
_cell.length_a   1.000
_cell.length_b   1.000
_cell.length_c   1.000
_cell.angle_alpha   90.00
_cell.angle_beta   90.00
_cell.angle_gamma   90.00
#
_symmetry.space_group_name_H-M   'P 1'
#
loop_
_entity.id
_entity.type
_entity.pdbx_description
1 polymer ?
#
loop_
_entity_poly.entity_id
_entity_poly.type
_entity_poly.pdbx_seq_one_letter_code
_entity_poly.pdbx_strand_id
1 'polypeptide(L)'
;MKILIPILGFDRAGGNRVLSKLADELIFLGHEVYFLCPNKSDLPYFPSSARILWVDRYGKTNSCRVESRRKENAFSIQQKLTRALRSGLADSFDIIIANQSFTTLPIKMARLLPKTIYYVQAYEPELFNSKGLKNRILHYISELSYGMKLFTVVNAEPYRNYKKLKSSRVLYPGVDFTLFYPKEQRNSPEYHKIIIGTIGRSELPKGTRYIIDAFKKISKKYPNAELHIAFGNKEEYKDLSNIYCVQPHGDKALGDFYRSLDFYICAGYVQLGAFHYPVVEAMSCGVSVITTEYFPANESNSWIIKKLQSSGEIVAQFEKALANQPLQESKIQQALIDVKKFDWKRIGQQLNQYIEELKNQLDKN
;
A
#
# COMPACT_ATOMS: atom_id res chain seq x y z
N MET A 1 21.58 -3.99 14.55
CA MET A 1 20.65 -3.63 15.66
C MET A 1 19.49 -4.61 15.72
N LYS A 2 18.87 -4.72 16.90
CA LYS A 2 17.63 -5.49 17.08
C LYS A 2 16.43 -4.56 16.97
N ILE A 3 15.51 -4.87 16.05
CA ILE A 3 14.37 -4.02 15.72
C ILE A 3 13.08 -4.80 16.00
N LEU A 4 12.13 -4.18 16.72
CA LEU A 4 10.84 -4.74 17.05
C LEU A 4 9.72 -4.01 16.29
N ILE A 5 8.86 -4.75 15.62
CA ILE A 5 7.70 -4.23 14.89
C ILE A 5 6.41 -4.79 15.51
N PRO A 6 5.80 -4.10 16.48
CA PRO A 6 4.50 -4.50 17.00
C PRO A 6 3.41 -4.33 15.94
N ILE A 7 2.59 -5.36 15.76
CA ILE A 7 1.46 -5.36 14.82
C ILE A 7 0.18 -5.82 15.52
N LEU A 8 -0.98 -5.39 14.99
CA LEU A 8 -2.28 -5.81 15.54
C LEU A 8 -2.69 -7.20 15.06
N GLY A 9 -2.06 -7.67 14.01
CA GLY A 9 -2.26 -8.97 13.38
C GLY A 9 -1.84 -8.95 11.92
N PHE A 10 -1.62 -10.13 11.37
CA PHE A 10 -1.38 -10.30 9.94
C PHE A 10 -2.71 -10.40 9.18
N ASP A 11 -2.78 -9.80 8.01
CA ASP A 11 -3.88 -9.86 7.06
C ASP A 11 -3.39 -9.64 5.63
N ARG A 12 -4.32 -9.54 4.67
CA ARG A 12 -4.03 -9.29 3.25
C ARG A 12 -3.92 -7.80 2.89
N ALA A 13 -3.92 -6.91 3.87
CA ALA A 13 -3.83 -5.47 3.62
C ALA A 13 -2.44 -5.08 3.10
N GLY A 14 -2.40 -4.08 2.23
CA GLY A 14 -1.14 -3.57 1.67
C GLY A 14 -0.15 -3.05 2.71
N GLY A 15 -0.65 -2.61 3.88
CA GLY A 15 0.20 -2.21 5.00
C GLY A 15 1.08 -3.34 5.54
N ASN A 16 0.54 -4.55 5.64
CA ASN A 16 1.32 -5.73 6.04
C ASN A 16 2.35 -6.13 4.96
N ARG A 17 2.00 -5.99 3.67
CA ARG A 17 2.96 -6.16 2.57
C ARG A 17 4.17 -5.23 2.72
N VAL A 18 3.91 -3.96 3.00
CA VAL A 18 4.99 -2.96 3.20
C VAL A 18 5.87 -3.35 4.37
N LEU A 19 5.28 -3.68 5.52
CA LEU A 19 6.05 -4.05 6.72
C LEU A 19 6.89 -5.31 6.51
N SER A 20 6.36 -6.33 5.82
CA SER A 20 7.10 -7.55 5.50
C SER A 20 8.32 -7.25 4.63
N LYS A 21 8.15 -6.45 3.58
CA LYS A 21 9.24 -6.07 2.68
C LYS A 21 10.28 -5.17 3.37
N LEU A 22 9.85 -4.18 4.17
CA LEU A 22 10.77 -3.35 4.95
C LEU A 22 11.57 -4.18 5.96
N ALA A 23 10.94 -5.17 6.59
CA ALA A 23 11.63 -6.08 7.50
C ALA A 23 12.72 -6.89 6.78
N ASP A 24 12.43 -7.41 5.57
CA ASP A 24 13.41 -8.14 4.76
C ASP A 24 14.58 -7.24 4.32
N GLU A 25 14.31 -6.00 3.91
CA GLU A 25 15.37 -5.04 3.55
C GLU A 25 16.26 -4.69 4.76
N LEU A 26 15.67 -4.52 5.95
CA LEU A 26 16.44 -4.29 7.17
C LEU A 26 17.30 -5.51 7.55
N ILE A 27 16.80 -6.74 7.36
CA ILE A 27 17.57 -7.96 7.56
C ILE A 27 18.72 -8.05 6.56
N PHE A 28 18.47 -7.71 5.30
CA PHE A 28 19.51 -7.65 4.27
C PHE A 28 20.63 -6.65 4.64
N LEU A 29 20.28 -5.57 5.33
CA LEU A 29 21.23 -4.57 5.85
C LEU A 29 21.91 -4.97 7.17
N GLY A 30 21.69 -6.21 7.64
CA GLY A 30 22.37 -6.77 8.81
C GLY A 30 21.68 -6.50 10.14
N HIS A 31 20.39 -6.14 10.16
CA HIS A 31 19.62 -6.02 11.39
C HIS A 31 18.92 -7.35 11.75
N GLU A 32 18.66 -7.56 13.04
CA GLU A 32 17.75 -8.60 13.51
C GLU A 32 16.35 -7.99 13.66
N VAL A 33 15.37 -8.46 12.87
CA VAL A 33 14.01 -7.91 12.86
C VAL A 33 13.02 -8.93 13.41
N TYR A 34 12.12 -8.43 14.27
CA TYR A 34 11.11 -9.23 14.94
C TYR A 34 9.73 -8.57 14.82
N PHE A 35 8.73 -9.33 14.41
CA PHE A 35 7.33 -8.94 14.59
C PHE A 35 6.86 -9.35 15.98
N LEU A 36 6.17 -8.44 16.68
CA LEU A 36 5.45 -8.75 17.91
C LEU A 36 3.95 -8.81 17.58
N CYS A 37 3.38 -10.01 17.58
CA CYS A 37 2.05 -10.28 17.07
C CYS A 37 1.18 -11.05 18.08
N PRO A 38 -0.12 -10.71 18.24
CA PRO A 38 -1.03 -11.51 19.04
C PRO A 38 -1.09 -12.96 18.56
N ASN A 39 -1.03 -13.91 19.48
CA ASN A 39 -0.90 -15.34 19.16
C ASN A 39 -2.13 -15.99 18.50
N LYS A 40 -3.24 -15.25 18.38
CA LYS A 40 -4.46 -15.66 17.65
C LYS A 40 -4.62 -14.99 16.28
N SER A 41 -3.60 -14.26 15.84
CA SER A 41 -3.57 -13.69 14.50
C SER A 41 -3.45 -14.77 13.42
N ASP A 42 -3.83 -14.43 12.20
CA ASP A 42 -3.51 -15.26 11.03
C ASP A 42 -1.99 -15.35 10.81
N LEU A 43 -1.55 -16.32 10.02
CA LEU A 43 -0.18 -16.38 9.53
C LEU A 43 0.08 -15.22 8.53
N PRO A 44 1.32 -14.78 8.37
CA PRO A 44 1.66 -13.78 7.36
C PRO A 44 1.20 -14.22 5.97
N TYR A 45 0.37 -13.41 5.33
CA TYR A 45 0.02 -13.60 3.93
C TYR A 45 1.19 -13.20 3.01
N PHE A 46 1.92 -12.16 3.39
CA PHE A 46 3.15 -11.74 2.73
C PHE A 46 4.33 -12.32 3.50
N PRO A 47 5.12 -13.24 2.90
CA PRO A 47 6.25 -13.85 3.57
C PRO A 47 7.33 -12.82 3.93
N SER A 48 8.02 -13.08 5.02
CA SER A 48 9.18 -12.30 5.45
C SER A 48 10.14 -13.20 6.22
N SER A 49 11.42 -12.89 6.16
CA SER A 49 12.48 -13.56 6.93
C SER A 49 12.54 -13.11 8.40
N ALA A 50 11.74 -12.10 8.78
CA ALA A 50 11.67 -11.62 10.15
C ALA A 50 11.11 -12.67 11.10
N ARG A 51 11.68 -12.77 12.29
CA ARG A 51 11.16 -13.66 13.33
C ARG A 51 9.86 -13.16 13.90
N ILE A 52 8.95 -14.06 14.31
CA ILE A 52 7.67 -13.68 14.89
C ILE A 52 7.64 -14.10 16.36
N LEU A 53 7.40 -13.12 17.23
CA LEU A 53 7.13 -13.32 18.65
C LEU A 53 5.62 -13.29 18.86
N TRP A 54 5.02 -14.45 19.08
CA TRP A 54 3.58 -14.61 19.31
C TRP A 54 3.24 -14.32 20.76
N VAL A 55 2.39 -13.33 21.01
CA VAL A 55 2.03 -12.86 22.37
C VAL A 55 0.73 -13.47 22.85
N ASP A 56 0.77 -14.10 23.99
CA ASP A 56 -0.40 -14.64 24.68
C ASP A 56 -1.16 -13.58 25.53
N ARG A 57 -2.26 -13.98 26.17
CA ARG A 57 -3.08 -13.08 27.00
C ARG A 57 -2.34 -12.52 28.24
N TYR A 58 -1.27 -13.15 28.66
CA TYR A 58 -0.47 -12.74 29.81
C TYR A 58 0.71 -11.84 29.42
N GLY A 59 0.96 -11.65 28.12
CA GLY A 59 2.11 -10.91 27.59
C GLY A 59 3.37 -11.77 27.40
N LYS A 60 3.27 -13.08 27.59
CA LYS A 60 4.36 -14.01 27.30
C LYS A 60 4.53 -14.20 25.81
N THR A 61 5.76 -14.22 25.34
CA THR A 61 6.10 -14.48 23.93
C THR A 61 6.45 -15.95 23.72
N ASN A 62 5.95 -16.51 22.63
CA ASN A 62 6.18 -17.88 22.19
C ASN A 62 6.63 -17.90 20.72
N SER A 63 7.33 -18.97 20.31
CA SER A 63 7.68 -19.21 18.90
C SER A 63 6.51 -19.72 18.06
N CYS A 64 5.44 -20.23 18.69
CA CYS A 64 4.27 -20.79 18.03
C CYS A 64 3.01 -19.97 18.28
N ARG A 65 2.18 -19.85 17.26
CA ARG A 65 0.83 -19.27 17.38
C ARG A 65 -0.15 -20.30 17.94
N VAL A 66 -1.29 -19.80 18.41
CA VAL A 66 -2.46 -20.62 18.80
C VAL A 66 -3.52 -20.49 17.72
N GLU A 67 -3.92 -21.59 17.11
CA GLU A 67 -5.03 -21.57 16.15
C GLU A 67 -6.33 -21.14 16.83
N SER A 68 -7.00 -20.17 16.25
CA SER A 68 -8.27 -19.66 16.75
C SER A 68 -9.18 -19.27 15.61
N ARG A 69 -10.42 -19.78 15.65
CA ARG A 69 -11.48 -19.37 14.70
C ARG A 69 -12.12 -18.03 15.07
N ARG A 70 -11.90 -17.53 16.30
CA ARG A 70 -12.49 -16.27 16.77
C ARG A 70 -11.46 -15.14 16.64
N LYS A 71 -11.80 -14.12 15.89
CA LYS A 71 -11.03 -12.86 15.86
C LYS A 71 -11.02 -12.23 17.24
N GLU A 72 -9.86 -11.75 17.66
CA GLU A 72 -9.71 -11.01 18.90
C GLU A 72 -10.28 -9.60 18.76
N ASN A 73 -10.81 -9.08 19.85
CA ASN A 73 -11.21 -7.69 19.90
C ASN A 73 -10.00 -6.77 20.11
N ALA A 74 -10.11 -5.51 19.67
CA ALA A 74 -9.02 -4.53 19.73
C ALA A 74 -8.49 -4.31 21.17
N PHE A 75 -9.35 -4.37 22.18
CA PHE A 75 -8.95 -4.19 23.58
C PHE A 75 -8.06 -5.34 24.07
N SER A 76 -8.41 -6.60 23.77
CA SER A 76 -7.58 -7.77 24.09
C SER A 76 -6.19 -7.67 23.44
N ILE A 77 -6.13 -7.26 22.17
CA ILE A 77 -4.88 -7.04 21.45
C ILE A 77 -4.02 -5.98 22.14
N GLN A 78 -4.61 -4.84 22.50
CA GLN A 78 -3.93 -3.75 23.22
C GLN A 78 -3.35 -4.21 24.55
N GLN A 79 -4.12 -4.97 25.33
CA GLN A 79 -3.66 -5.52 26.61
C GLN A 79 -2.48 -6.48 26.44
N LYS A 80 -2.54 -7.40 25.47
CA LYS A 80 -1.45 -8.34 25.18
C LYS A 80 -0.16 -7.61 24.84
N LEU A 81 -0.20 -6.72 23.86
CA LEU A 81 0.96 -5.93 23.45
C LEU A 81 1.51 -5.08 24.60
N THR A 82 0.64 -4.44 25.39
CA THR A 82 1.08 -3.65 26.55
C THR A 82 1.79 -4.50 27.58
N ARG A 83 1.26 -5.67 27.91
CA ARG A 83 1.88 -6.58 28.89
C ARG A 83 3.24 -7.07 28.40
N ALA A 84 3.33 -7.48 27.13
CA ALA A 84 4.58 -7.94 26.54
C ALA A 84 5.65 -6.83 26.53
N LEU A 85 5.29 -5.61 26.11
CA LEU A 85 6.23 -4.49 26.08
C LEU A 85 6.67 -4.02 27.48
N ARG A 86 5.84 -4.22 28.51
CA ARG A 86 6.18 -3.90 29.91
C ARG A 86 6.95 -4.99 30.65
N SER A 87 6.99 -6.22 30.13
CA SER A 87 7.66 -7.35 30.81
C SER A 87 9.19 -7.36 30.68
N GLY A 88 9.79 -6.27 30.19
CA GLY A 88 11.23 -6.21 29.92
C GLY A 88 11.64 -6.74 28.53
N LEU A 89 10.70 -7.34 27.78
CA LEU A 89 10.98 -7.82 26.41
C LEU A 89 11.63 -6.73 25.54
N ALA A 90 11.08 -5.52 25.62
CA ALA A 90 11.52 -4.41 24.79
C ALA A 90 12.94 -3.90 25.14
N ASP A 91 13.48 -4.23 26.29
CA ASP A 91 14.84 -3.78 26.70
C ASP A 91 15.93 -4.42 25.84
N SER A 92 15.66 -5.58 25.27
CA SER A 92 16.58 -6.28 24.37
C SER A 92 16.55 -5.74 22.91
N PHE A 93 15.74 -4.74 22.62
CA PHE A 93 15.60 -4.14 21.28
C PHE A 93 16.12 -2.70 21.28
N ASP A 94 16.88 -2.35 20.24
CA ASP A 94 17.43 -1.01 20.05
C ASP A 94 16.36 -0.03 19.59
N ILE A 95 15.54 -0.44 18.62
CA ILE A 95 14.53 0.39 17.95
C ILE A 95 13.19 -0.34 17.89
N ILE A 96 12.09 0.41 17.99
CA ILE A 96 10.73 -0.06 17.79
C ILE A 96 10.13 0.68 16.60
N ILE A 97 9.43 -0.04 15.71
CA ILE A 97 8.71 0.57 14.58
C ILE A 97 7.20 0.39 14.80
N ALA A 98 6.53 1.43 15.29
CA ALA A 98 5.07 1.52 15.31
C ALA A 98 4.56 1.78 13.87
N ASN A 99 3.43 1.17 13.50
CA ASN A 99 2.92 1.25 12.12
C ASN A 99 1.44 1.57 12.01
N GLN A 100 0.75 1.63 13.13
CA GLN A 100 -0.66 2.01 13.25
C GLN A 100 -0.87 2.78 14.54
N SER A 101 -1.88 3.66 14.60
CA SER A 101 -2.20 4.44 15.80
C SER A 101 -2.40 3.54 17.05
N PHE A 102 -3.02 2.38 16.86
CA PHE A 102 -3.25 1.43 17.93
C PHE A 102 -1.99 0.64 18.36
N THR A 103 -0.89 0.67 17.64
CA THR A 103 0.39 0.13 18.10
C THR A 103 1.17 1.14 18.93
N THR A 104 0.89 2.45 18.81
CA THR A 104 1.56 3.50 19.60
C THR A 104 1.12 3.53 21.05
N LEU A 105 -0.14 3.16 21.36
CA LEU A 105 -0.65 3.18 22.72
C LEU A 105 0.08 2.19 23.66
N PRO A 106 0.22 0.88 23.32
CA PRO A 106 1.03 -0.05 24.10
C PRO A 106 2.48 0.43 24.31
N ILE A 107 3.09 1.00 23.28
CA ILE A 107 4.44 1.55 23.32
C ILE A 107 4.53 2.72 24.31
N LYS A 108 3.58 3.66 24.26
CA LYS A 108 3.48 4.77 25.22
C LYS A 108 3.31 4.27 26.65
N MET A 109 2.39 3.31 26.87
CA MET A 109 2.14 2.73 28.18
C MET A 109 3.36 1.99 28.74
N ALA A 110 4.22 1.48 27.88
CA ALA A 110 5.50 0.86 28.25
C ALA A 110 6.68 1.88 28.36
N ARG A 111 6.44 3.18 28.13
CA ARG A 111 7.45 4.25 28.20
C ARG A 111 8.58 4.11 27.14
N LEU A 112 8.26 3.57 25.98
CA LEU A 112 9.23 3.25 24.92
C LEU A 112 9.24 4.26 23.77
N LEU A 113 8.52 5.40 23.89
CA LEU A 113 8.43 6.42 22.84
C LEU A 113 9.80 6.94 22.36
N PRO A 114 10.82 7.16 23.23
CA PRO A 114 12.10 7.71 22.78
C PRO A 114 12.77 6.87 21.69
N LYS A 115 12.71 5.54 21.76
CA LYS A 115 13.31 4.62 20.79
C LYS A 115 12.35 4.13 19.71
N THR A 116 11.27 4.89 19.44
CA THR A 116 10.21 4.48 18.53
C THR A 116 10.14 5.37 17.30
N ILE A 117 10.24 4.75 16.11
CA ILE A 117 9.82 5.31 14.84
C ILE A 117 8.34 5.02 14.65
N TYR A 118 7.53 6.03 14.32
CA TYR A 118 6.14 5.84 13.92
C TYR A 118 6.02 5.96 12.40
N TYR A 119 5.94 4.83 11.71
CA TYR A 119 5.71 4.76 10.27
C TYR A 119 4.21 4.80 9.97
N VAL A 120 3.73 5.95 9.55
CA VAL A 120 2.31 6.22 9.26
C VAL A 120 2.00 5.87 7.82
N GLN A 121 1.14 4.88 7.62
CA GLN A 121 0.77 4.39 6.30
C GLN A 121 -0.53 4.98 5.74
N ALA A 122 -1.38 5.56 6.59
CA ALA A 122 -2.60 6.25 6.25
C ALA A 122 -3.00 7.20 7.39
N TYR A 123 -3.86 8.19 7.11
CA TYR A 123 -4.49 8.97 8.18
C TYR A 123 -5.66 8.17 8.74
N GLU A 124 -5.38 7.35 9.76
CA GLU A 124 -6.31 6.35 10.30
C GLU A 124 -7.61 6.91 10.90
N PRO A 125 -7.67 8.13 11.47
CA PRO A 125 -8.95 8.68 11.95
C PRO A 125 -10.05 8.66 10.89
N GLU A 126 -9.72 8.80 9.60
CA GLU A 126 -10.69 8.76 8.51
C GLU A 126 -11.35 7.38 8.31
N LEU A 127 -10.72 6.31 8.78
CA LEU A 127 -11.32 4.98 8.75
C LEU A 127 -12.50 4.84 9.73
N PHE A 128 -12.60 5.77 10.71
CA PHE A 128 -13.61 5.76 11.77
C PHE A 128 -14.66 6.88 11.62
N ASN A 129 -14.86 7.40 10.41
CA ASN A 129 -15.80 8.49 10.14
C ASN A 129 -17.29 8.06 10.10
N SER A 130 -17.60 6.76 10.21
CA SER A 130 -18.98 6.29 10.24
C SER A 130 -19.69 6.65 11.55
N LYS A 131 -21.02 6.84 11.50
CA LYS A 131 -21.84 7.21 12.65
C LYS A 131 -21.75 6.17 13.79
N GLY A 132 -21.68 6.63 15.04
CA GLY A 132 -21.70 5.79 16.22
C GLY A 132 -20.65 6.18 17.29
N LEU A 133 -20.99 6.01 18.57
CA LEU A 133 -20.12 6.37 19.69
C LEU A 133 -18.77 5.63 19.65
N LYS A 134 -18.80 4.34 19.32
CA LYS A 134 -17.58 3.52 19.18
C LYS A 134 -16.61 4.12 18.16
N ASN A 135 -17.10 4.49 16.98
CA ASN A 135 -16.24 5.05 15.94
C ASN A 135 -15.71 6.44 16.31
N ARG A 136 -16.51 7.26 17.00
CA ARG A 136 -16.04 8.56 17.53
C ARG A 136 -14.89 8.39 18.52
N ILE A 137 -14.97 7.38 19.41
CA ILE A 137 -13.91 7.04 20.36
C ILE A 137 -12.66 6.56 19.61
N LEU A 138 -12.81 5.65 18.66
CA LEU A 138 -11.68 5.14 17.86
C LEU A 138 -11.03 6.25 17.04
N HIS A 139 -11.82 7.15 16.44
CA HIS A 139 -11.33 8.34 15.75
C HIS A 139 -10.46 9.20 16.67
N TYR A 140 -11.00 9.56 17.86
CA TYR A 140 -10.27 10.38 18.83
C TYR A 140 -8.99 9.70 19.33
N ILE A 141 -9.04 8.42 19.66
CA ILE A 141 -7.86 7.64 20.09
C ILE A 141 -6.80 7.61 18.99
N SER A 142 -7.20 7.39 17.74
CA SER A 142 -6.23 7.39 16.62
C SER A 142 -5.64 8.76 16.38
N GLU A 143 -6.38 9.85 16.54
CA GLU A 143 -5.84 11.20 16.46
C GLU A 143 -4.81 11.51 17.56
N LEU A 144 -5.01 10.99 18.78
CA LEU A 144 -4.07 11.19 19.88
C LEU A 144 -2.67 10.64 19.57
N SER A 145 -2.56 9.61 18.72
CA SER A 145 -1.27 9.03 18.34
C SER A 145 -0.37 10.05 17.63
N TYR A 146 -0.95 10.96 16.84
CA TYR A 146 -0.20 12.00 16.10
C TYR A 146 0.28 13.16 17.01
N GLY A 147 -0.31 13.33 18.18
CA GLY A 147 0.15 14.27 19.20
C GLY A 147 1.28 13.75 20.09
N MET A 148 1.65 12.47 19.96
CA MET A 148 2.77 11.91 20.70
C MET A 148 4.08 12.41 20.07
N LYS A 149 5.06 12.74 20.92
CA LYS A 149 6.41 13.14 20.48
C LYS A 149 7.19 11.93 19.98
N LEU A 150 6.82 11.42 18.80
CA LEU A 150 7.46 10.27 18.15
C LEU A 150 8.30 10.73 16.96
N PHE A 151 9.33 9.96 16.65
CA PHE A 151 10.06 10.08 15.39
C PHE A 151 9.14 9.61 14.26
N THR A 152 8.36 10.54 13.71
CA THR A 152 7.30 10.22 12.75
C THR A 152 7.84 10.23 11.32
N VAL A 153 7.50 9.17 10.57
CA VAL A 153 7.78 8.99 9.16
C VAL A 153 6.47 8.68 8.44
N VAL A 154 6.15 9.38 7.36
CA VAL A 154 4.90 9.18 6.59
C VAL A 154 5.18 8.49 5.26
N ASN A 155 4.21 7.74 4.73
CA ASN A 155 4.38 7.00 3.49
C ASN A 155 4.08 7.80 2.21
N ALA A 156 3.70 9.08 2.33
CA ALA A 156 3.43 9.95 1.19
C ALA A 156 3.56 11.43 1.56
N GLU A 157 3.99 12.27 0.61
CA GLU A 157 4.15 13.72 0.80
C GLU A 157 2.89 14.41 1.33
N PRO A 158 1.65 14.11 0.85
CA PRO A 158 0.45 14.75 1.37
C PRO A 158 0.26 14.58 2.87
N TYR A 159 0.81 13.51 3.46
CA TYR A 159 0.69 13.26 4.90
C TYR A 159 1.67 14.05 5.77
N ARG A 160 2.67 14.74 5.20
CA ARG A 160 3.64 15.54 5.99
C ARG A 160 2.97 16.60 6.87
N ASN A 161 1.91 17.21 6.37
CA ASN A 161 1.14 18.25 7.06
C ASN A 161 -0.37 18.01 6.93
N TYR A 162 -0.80 16.77 7.10
CA TYR A 162 -2.21 16.42 6.93
C TYR A 162 -2.94 16.44 8.28
N LYS A 163 -3.85 17.37 8.46
CA LYS A 163 -4.62 17.56 9.72
C LYS A 163 -3.68 17.64 10.94
N LYS A 164 -3.80 16.71 11.89
CA LYS A 164 -2.96 16.67 13.09
C LYS A 164 -1.61 15.99 12.88
N LEU A 165 -1.45 15.29 11.75
CA LEU A 165 -0.20 14.61 11.42
C LEU A 165 0.86 15.61 10.97
N LYS A 166 2.02 15.56 11.59
CA LYS A 166 3.19 16.38 11.28
C LYS A 166 4.42 15.50 11.15
N SER A 167 5.09 15.58 10.01
CA SER A 167 6.36 14.88 9.78
C SER A 167 7.24 15.64 8.80
N SER A 168 8.54 15.65 9.03
CA SER A 168 9.54 16.09 8.04
C SER A 168 10.07 14.97 7.17
N ARG A 169 9.70 13.71 7.47
CA ARG A 169 10.27 12.51 6.85
C ARG A 169 9.22 11.76 6.06
N VAL A 170 9.60 11.36 4.86
CA VAL A 170 8.75 10.55 3.98
C VAL A 170 9.50 9.28 3.59
N LEU A 171 8.83 8.14 3.70
CA LEU A 171 9.31 6.85 3.25
C LEU A 171 8.22 6.20 2.41
N TYR A 172 8.34 6.27 1.12
CA TYR A 172 7.38 5.64 0.22
C TYR A 172 7.40 4.12 0.34
N PRO A 173 6.29 3.42 0.05
CA PRO A 173 6.33 2.00 -0.20
C PRO A 173 7.17 1.69 -1.45
N GLY A 174 7.80 0.52 -1.48
CA GLY A 174 8.59 0.08 -2.62
C GLY A 174 7.82 -0.81 -3.60
N VAL A 175 8.43 -1.04 -4.75
CA VAL A 175 7.98 -1.99 -5.77
C VAL A 175 9.11 -2.99 -6.06
N ASP A 176 8.75 -4.23 -6.33
CA ASP A 176 9.69 -5.29 -6.68
C ASP A 176 9.88 -5.31 -8.21
N PHE A 177 10.94 -4.68 -8.69
CA PHE A 177 11.23 -4.60 -10.12
C PHE A 177 11.69 -5.92 -10.74
N THR A 178 11.86 -6.99 -9.96
CA THR A 178 12.05 -8.34 -10.50
C THR A 178 10.73 -8.99 -10.91
N LEU A 179 9.60 -8.48 -10.39
CA LEU A 179 8.25 -8.95 -10.67
C LEU A 179 7.47 -7.97 -11.54
N PHE A 180 7.66 -6.66 -11.31
CA PHE A 180 7.04 -5.56 -12.07
C PHE A 180 8.10 -4.87 -12.93
N TYR A 181 8.33 -5.39 -14.12
CA TYR A 181 9.33 -4.90 -15.09
C TYR A 181 8.66 -4.58 -16.42
N PRO A 182 9.28 -3.73 -17.27
CA PRO A 182 8.70 -3.34 -18.54
C PRO A 182 8.40 -4.54 -19.44
N LYS A 183 7.26 -4.51 -20.11
CA LYS A 183 6.96 -5.48 -21.16
C LYS A 183 7.91 -5.34 -22.33
N GLU A 184 8.23 -6.44 -23.00
CA GLU A 184 8.87 -6.39 -24.32
C GLU A 184 7.95 -5.71 -25.31
N GLN A 185 8.53 -4.91 -26.24
CA GLN A 185 7.74 -4.28 -27.29
C GLN A 185 7.03 -5.34 -28.11
N ARG A 186 5.71 -5.28 -28.17
CA ARG A 186 4.96 -6.13 -29.09
C ARG A 186 5.17 -5.58 -30.49
N ASN A 187 5.92 -6.32 -31.32
CA ASN A 187 5.92 -6.09 -32.75
C ASN A 187 4.50 -6.33 -33.28
N SER A 188 3.85 -5.25 -33.68
CA SER A 188 2.43 -5.21 -34.04
C SER A 188 2.15 -5.91 -35.37
N PRO A 189 1.30 -6.93 -35.43
CA PRO A 189 0.58 -7.29 -36.65
C PRO A 189 -0.79 -6.59 -36.71
N GLU A 190 -1.34 -6.48 -37.87
CA GLU A 190 -2.45 -5.66 -38.38
C GLU A 190 -3.84 -5.80 -37.68
N TYR A 191 -4.03 -6.71 -36.71
CA TYR A 191 -5.30 -6.90 -35.98
C TYR A 191 -5.10 -6.94 -34.46
N HIS A 192 -4.65 -5.82 -33.89
CA HIS A 192 -4.39 -5.81 -32.45
C HIS A 192 -5.67 -5.53 -31.67
N LYS A 193 -5.99 -6.43 -30.72
CA LYS A 193 -6.91 -6.14 -29.62
C LYS A 193 -6.30 -5.05 -28.75
N ILE A 194 -7.13 -4.09 -28.35
CA ILE A 194 -6.75 -3.06 -27.38
C ILE A 194 -7.12 -3.60 -25.99
N ILE A 195 -6.13 -3.96 -25.19
CA ILE A 195 -6.35 -4.54 -23.87
C ILE A 195 -6.26 -3.44 -22.82
N ILE A 196 -7.41 -3.11 -22.23
CA ILE A 196 -7.54 -2.14 -21.13
C ILE A 196 -7.63 -2.93 -19.83
N GLY A 197 -6.87 -2.54 -18.80
CA GLY A 197 -6.91 -3.20 -17.51
C GLY A 197 -7.31 -2.28 -16.36
N THR A 198 -7.89 -2.88 -15.31
CA THR A 198 -8.12 -2.21 -14.02
C THR A 198 -8.10 -3.22 -12.88
N ILE A 199 -7.92 -2.74 -11.66
CA ILE A 199 -8.14 -3.53 -10.43
C ILE A 199 -9.59 -3.39 -10.02
N GLY A 200 -10.33 -4.52 -9.99
CA GLY A 200 -11.73 -4.57 -9.55
C GLY A 200 -11.86 -4.29 -8.05
N ARG A 201 -12.68 -3.33 -7.71
CA ARG A 201 -12.99 -2.94 -6.34
C ARG A 201 -14.48 -2.64 -6.22
N SER A 202 -15.12 -3.20 -5.20
CA SER A 202 -16.54 -2.95 -4.90
C SER A 202 -16.79 -1.61 -4.22
N GLU A 203 -15.76 -1.03 -3.57
CA GLU A 203 -15.88 0.22 -2.85
C GLU A 203 -16.05 1.39 -3.83
N LEU A 204 -17.15 2.13 -3.69
CA LEU A 204 -17.49 3.27 -4.55
C LEU A 204 -16.33 4.26 -4.77
N PRO A 205 -15.53 4.63 -3.74
CA PRO A 205 -14.41 5.56 -3.91
C PRO A 205 -13.28 5.07 -4.82
N LYS A 206 -13.23 3.78 -5.13
CA LYS A 206 -12.22 3.21 -6.05
C LYS A 206 -12.55 3.41 -7.52
N GLY A 207 -13.79 3.79 -7.85
CA GLY A 207 -14.17 4.27 -9.17
C GLY A 207 -14.38 3.20 -10.25
N THR A 208 -14.35 1.91 -9.93
CA THR A 208 -14.50 0.79 -10.89
C THR A 208 -15.75 0.96 -11.77
N ARG A 209 -16.89 1.38 -11.21
CA ARG A 209 -18.12 1.60 -11.96
C ARG A 209 -17.97 2.62 -13.10
N TYR A 210 -17.21 3.70 -12.88
CA TYR A 210 -16.98 4.72 -13.91
C TYR A 210 -16.10 4.20 -15.04
N ILE A 211 -15.18 3.28 -14.74
CA ILE A 211 -14.34 2.59 -15.73
C ILE A 211 -15.21 1.68 -16.60
N ILE A 212 -16.13 0.92 -16.00
CA ILE A 212 -17.05 0.04 -16.72
C ILE A 212 -17.98 0.88 -17.62
N ASP A 213 -18.52 1.98 -17.10
CA ASP A 213 -19.39 2.87 -17.89
C ASP A 213 -18.62 3.58 -19.01
N ALA A 214 -17.34 3.87 -18.83
CA ALA A 214 -16.45 4.36 -19.89
C ALA A 214 -16.19 3.26 -20.94
N PHE A 215 -15.90 2.03 -20.49
CA PHE A 215 -15.64 0.92 -21.40
C PHE A 215 -16.84 0.58 -22.28
N LYS A 216 -18.07 0.63 -21.75
CA LYS A 216 -19.31 0.49 -22.56
C LYS A 216 -19.41 1.50 -23.71
N LYS A 217 -18.81 2.69 -23.56
CA LYS A 217 -18.74 3.70 -24.61
C LYS A 217 -17.58 3.42 -25.57
N ILE A 218 -16.41 3.05 -25.01
CA ILE A 218 -15.21 2.71 -25.78
C ILE A 218 -15.50 1.51 -26.69
N SER A 219 -16.07 0.42 -26.19
CA SER A 219 -16.32 -0.81 -26.97
C SER A 219 -17.29 -0.61 -28.15
N LYS A 220 -18.21 0.37 -28.06
CA LYS A 220 -19.09 0.75 -29.19
C LYS A 220 -18.30 1.38 -30.35
N LYS A 221 -17.27 2.16 -30.04
CA LYS A 221 -16.43 2.85 -31.03
C LYS A 221 -15.23 2.01 -31.47
N TYR A 222 -14.71 1.18 -30.57
CA TYR A 222 -13.57 0.30 -30.76
C TYR A 222 -13.96 -1.14 -30.46
N PRO A 223 -14.59 -1.88 -31.41
CA PRO A 223 -15.09 -3.24 -31.16
C PRO A 223 -14.01 -4.26 -30.81
N ASN A 224 -12.75 -3.97 -31.15
CA ASN A 224 -11.57 -4.76 -30.80
C ASN A 224 -11.01 -4.46 -29.40
N ALA A 225 -11.64 -3.57 -28.62
CA ALA A 225 -11.24 -3.28 -27.25
C ALA A 225 -11.79 -4.35 -26.29
N GLU A 226 -10.95 -4.76 -25.33
CA GLU A 226 -11.31 -5.65 -24.21
C GLU A 226 -10.98 -4.97 -22.89
N LEU A 227 -11.82 -5.18 -21.86
CA LEU A 227 -11.56 -4.75 -20.48
C LEU A 227 -11.24 -5.97 -19.62
N HIS A 228 -10.04 -6.00 -19.08
CA HIS A 228 -9.58 -7.04 -18.15
C HIS A 228 -9.62 -6.48 -16.71
N ILE A 229 -10.40 -7.10 -15.82
CA ILE A 229 -10.59 -6.66 -14.43
C ILE A 229 -9.89 -7.66 -13.51
N ALA A 230 -8.74 -7.30 -12.97
CA ALA A 230 -8.07 -8.12 -11.96
C ALA A 230 -8.83 -8.06 -10.63
N PHE A 231 -9.04 -9.19 -10.00
CA PHE A 231 -9.81 -9.37 -8.76
C PHE A 231 -11.29 -8.95 -8.87
N GLY A 232 -11.81 -8.80 -10.09
CA GLY A 232 -13.23 -8.53 -10.32
C GLY A 232 -14.11 -9.74 -9.99
N ASN A 233 -15.38 -9.47 -9.68
CA ASN A 233 -16.38 -10.52 -9.52
C ASN A 233 -16.94 -10.93 -10.90
N LYS A 234 -16.63 -12.15 -11.35
CA LYS A 234 -17.05 -12.63 -12.67
C LYS A 234 -18.58 -12.59 -12.87
N GLU A 235 -19.35 -12.90 -11.83
CA GLU A 235 -20.81 -12.91 -11.90
C GLU A 235 -21.42 -11.50 -12.11
N GLU A 236 -20.75 -10.47 -11.60
CA GLU A 236 -21.18 -9.07 -11.73
C GLU A 236 -21.11 -8.57 -13.18
N TYR A 237 -20.23 -9.15 -14.00
CA TYR A 237 -19.95 -8.68 -15.37
C TYR A 237 -20.25 -9.71 -16.45
N LYS A 238 -20.89 -10.84 -16.13
CA LYS A 238 -21.10 -11.96 -17.04
C LYS A 238 -21.91 -11.63 -18.30
N ASP A 239 -22.82 -10.64 -18.19
CA ASP A 239 -23.70 -10.23 -19.29
C ASP A 239 -23.10 -9.09 -20.14
N LEU A 240 -21.86 -8.68 -19.86
CA LEU A 240 -21.17 -7.61 -20.58
C LEU A 240 -20.16 -8.23 -21.55
N SER A 241 -20.31 -7.92 -22.83
CA SER A 241 -19.38 -8.37 -23.87
C SER A 241 -18.01 -7.69 -23.71
N ASN A 242 -16.94 -8.43 -24.05
CA ASN A 242 -15.56 -7.95 -24.02
C ASN A 242 -15.05 -7.50 -22.62
N ILE A 243 -15.68 -7.99 -21.53
CA ILE A 243 -15.21 -7.79 -20.17
C ILE A 243 -14.78 -9.15 -19.59
N TYR A 244 -13.55 -9.22 -19.10
CA TYR A 244 -12.93 -10.44 -18.58
C TYR A 244 -12.43 -10.23 -17.15
N CYS A 245 -12.87 -11.07 -16.21
CA CYS A 245 -12.36 -11.06 -14.83
C CYS A 245 -11.17 -12.02 -14.70
N VAL A 246 -10.06 -11.53 -14.22
CA VAL A 246 -8.82 -12.27 -13.97
C VAL A 246 -8.56 -12.34 -12.47
N GLN A 247 -8.05 -13.46 -11.99
CA GLN A 247 -7.70 -13.65 -10.57
C GLN A 247 -6.20 -13.92 -10.43
N PRO A 248 -5.33 -12.89 -10.46
CA PRO A 248 -3.90 -13.08 -10.29
C PRO A 248 -3.56 -13.64 -8.90
N HIS A 249 -2.84 -14.74 -8.85
CA HIS A 249 -2.37 -15.32 -7.60
C HIS A 249 -0.91 -14.92 -7.34
N GLY A 250 -0.71 -13.99 -6.40
CA GLY A 250 0.59 -13.44 -6.04
C GLY A 250 1.11 -12.36 -7.00
N ASP A 251 2.22 -11.75 -6.61
CA ASP A 251 2.77 -10.56 -7.28
C ASP A 251 3.29 -10.89 -8.70
N LYS A 252 3.80 -12.10 -8.92
CA LYS A 252 4.26 -12.53 -10.26
C LYS A 252 3.11 -12.51 -11.27
N ALA A 253 2.00 -13.19 -10.94
CA ALA A 253 0.82 -13.23 -11.82
C ALA A 253 0.19 -11.82 -11.99
N LEU A 254 0.27 -10.97 -10.97
CA LEU A 254 -0.16 -9.58 -11.07
C LEU A 254 0.75 -8.77 -12.01
N GLY A 255 2.07 -8.99 -11.98
CA GLY A 255 3.01 -8.39 -12.92
C GLY A 255 2.73 -8.85 -14.37
N ASP A 256 2.46 -10.15 -14.58
CA ASP A 256 2.07 -10.69 -15.89
C ASP A 256 0.76 -10.06 -16.39
N PHE A 257 -0.22 -9.88 -15.49
CA PHE A 257 -1.45 -9.15 -15.80
C PHE A 257 -1.16 -7.74 -16.31
N TYR A 258 -0.37 -6.92 -15.58
CA TYR A 258 -0.05 -5.57 -16.06
C TYR A 258 0.68 -5.61 -17.41
N ARG A 259 1.66 -6.49 -17.61
CA ARG A 259 2.38 -6.60 -18.88
C ARG A 259 1.49 -6.99 -20.06
N SER A 260 0.37 -7.66 -19.82
CA SER A 260 -0.60 -8.00 -20.87
C SER A 260 -1.41 -6.81 -21.37
N LEU A 261 -1.40 -5.68 -20.67
CA LEU A 261 -2.25 -4.52 -20.96
C LEU A 261 -1.59 -3.54 -21.95
N ASP A 262 -2.40 -2.84 -22.71
CA ASP A 262 -2.00 -1.64 -23.46
C ASP A 262 -2.27 -0.37 -22.65
N PHE A 263 -3.39 -0.36 -21.91
CA PHE A 263 -3.77 0.73 -21.03
C PHE A 263 -4.16 0.21 -19.65
N TYR A 264 -3.74 0.88 -18.62
CA TYR A 264 -4.24 0.68 -17.26
C TYR A 264 -5.06 1.88 -16.83
N ILE A 265 -6.29 1.66 -16.36
CA ILE A 265 -7.19 2.73 -15.89
C ILE A 265 -7.43 2.61 -14.39
N CYS A 266 -7.21 3.72 -13.67
CA CYS A 266 -7.51 3.86 -12.25
C CYS A 266 -8.28 5.16 -12.00
N ALA A 267 -9.58 5.06 -11.67
CA ALA A 267 -10.48 6.20 -11.55
C ALA A 267 -10.94 6.47 -10.09
N GLY A 268 -10.14 6.09 -9.11
CA GLY A 268 -10.40 6.40 -7.71
C GLY A 268 -10.40 7.91 -7.45
N TYR A 269 -11.16 8.37 -6.42
CA TYR A 269 -11.36 9.80 -6.19
C TYR A 269 -11.19 10.24 -4.72
N VAL A 270 -10.58 9.38 -3.90
CA VAL A 270 -10.25 9.71 -2.50
C VAL A 270 -8.77 9.54 -2.27
N GLN A 271 -8.22 10.29 -1.31
CA GLN A 271 -6.80 10.27 -0.96
C GLN A 271 -5.89 10.52 -2.17
N LEU A 272 -6.30 11.46 -3.05
CA LEU A 272 -5.49 11.88 -4.19
C LEU A 272 -4.14 12.43 -3.70
N GLY A 273 -3.10 12.24 -4.49
CA GLY A 273 -1.71 12.53 -4.10
C GLY A 273 -1.04 11.45 -3.24
N ALA A 274 -1.80 10.50 -2.68
CA ALA A 274 -1.20 9.36 -1.99
C ALA A 274 -0.56 8.36 -2.96
N PHE A 275 0.44 7.62 -2.47
CA PHE A 275 1.02 6.50 -3.20
C PHE A 275 -0.04 5.42 -3.48
N HIS A 276 -0.14 4.98 -4.72
CA HIS A 276 -1.14 3.99 -5.13
C HIS A 276 -0.48 2.84 -5.89
N TYR A 277 -0.35 1.69 -5.22
CA TYR A 277 0.33 0.51 -5.77
C TYR A 277 -0.07 0.17 -7.22
N PRO A 278 -1.37 0.01 -7.56
CA PRO A 278 -1.77 -0.35 -8.90
C PRO A 278 -1.27 0.61 -10.00
N VAL A 279 -1.18 1.90 -9.69
CA VAL A 279 -0.64 2.91 -10.62
C VAL A 279 0.86 2.72 -10.80
N VAL A 280 1.60 2.58 -9.71
CA VAL A 280 3.06 2.42 -9.75
C VAL A 280 3.46 1.08 -10.38
N GLU A 281 2.74 0.01 -10.08
CA GLU A 281 2.94 -1.33 -10.65
C GLU A 281 2.72 -1.33 -12.18
N ALA A 282 1.63 -0.71 -12.64
CA ALA A 282 1.35 -0.56 -14.07
C ALA A 282 2.44 0.27 -14.78
N MET A 283 2.86 1.40 -14.19
CA MET A 283 3.98 2.22 -14.68
C MET A 283 5.27 1.42 -14.78
N SER A 284 5.58 0.62 -13.73
CA SER A 284 6.78 -0.22 -13.69
C SER A 284 6.78 -1.29 -14.77
N CYS A 285 5.59 -1.73 -15.21
CA CYS A 285 5.41 -2.68 -16.29
C CYS A 285 5.41 -2.02 -17.69
N GLY A 286 5.65 -0.72 -17.80
CA GLY A 286 5.69 0.01 -19.09
C GLY A 286 4.31 0.09 -19.75
N VAL A 287 3.24 0.20 -18.95
CA VAL A 287 1.86 0.32 -19.44
C VAL A 287 1.45 1.78 -19.49
N SER A 288 0.71 2.18 -20.52
CA SER A 288 0.12 3.53 -20.60
C SER A 288 -0.94 3.71 -19.50
N VAL A 289 -0.73 4.66 -18.58
CA VAL A 289 -1.58 4.83 -17.40
C VAL A 289 -2.52 6.01 -17.58
N ILE A 290 -3.82 5.75 -17.38
CA ILE A 290 -4.91 6.74 -17.32
C ILE A 290 -5.42 6.75 -15.90
N THR A 291 -5.19 7.84 -15.15
CA THR A 291 -5.51 7.83 -13.73
C THR A 291 -5.90 9.21 -13.21
N THR A 292 -6.51 9.27 -12.06
CA THR A 292 -6.61 10.48 -11.25
C THR A 292 -5.25 10.83 -10.64
N GLU A 293 -5.15 11.92 -9.89
CA GLU A 293 -3.88 12.42 -9.32
C GLU A 293 -3.31 11.55 -8.18
N TYR A 294 -3.19 10.24 -8.41
CA TYR A 294 -2.45 9.36 -7.50
C TYR A 294 -0.96 9.45 -7.74
N PHE A 295 -0.19 9.69 -6.68
CA PHE A 295 1.26 9.76 -6.79
C PHE A 295 1.85 8.41 -7.24
N PRO A 296 2.81 8.41 -8.20
CA PRO A 296 3.55 9.55 -8.79
C PRO A 296 2.98 10.08 -10.11
N ALA A 297 1.71 9.74 -10.46
CA ALA A 297 1.11 10.16 -11.71
C ALA A 297 1.02 11.68 -11.85
N ASN A 298 1.40 12.17 -12.99
CA ASN A 298 1.32 13.57 -13.38
C ASN A 298 1.23 13.70 -14.91
N GLU A 299 1.07 14.92 -15.42
CA GLU A 299 0.89 15.18 -16.85
C GLU A 299 2.09 14.75 -17.73
N SER A 300 3.29 14.58 -17.17
CA SER A 300 4.45 14.15 -17.95
C SER A 300 4.53 12.63 -18.12
N ASN A 301 3.91 11.84 -17.24
CA ASN A 301 4.06 10.39 -17.17
C ASN A 301 2.74 9.60 -17.26
N SER A 302 1.58 10.30 -17.30
CA SER A 302 0.26 9.68 -17.28
C SER A 302 -0.77 10.55 -18.01
N TRP A 303 -1.93 9.98 -18.28
CA TRP A 303 -3.12 10.67 -18.77
C TRP A 303 -4.02 10.96 -17.57
N ILE A 304 -4.11 12.23 -17.19
CA ILE A 304 -4.76 12.60 -15.92
C ILE A 304 -6.26 12.84 -16.09
N ILE A 305 -7.06 12.09 -15.34
CA ILE A 305 -8.52 12.26 -15.22
C ILE A 305 -8.78 13.46 -14.30
N LYS A 306 -9.08 14.62 -14.88
CA LYS A 306 -9.31 15.86 -14.11
C LYS A 306 -10.72 15.95 -13.57
N LYS A 307 -11.72 15.50 -14.33
CA LYS A 307 -13.11 15.45 -13.88
C LYS A 307 -13.37 14.11 -13.23
N LEU A 308 -13.36 14.10 -11.90
CA LEU A 308 -13.61 12.91 -11.09
C LEU A 308 -15.02 12.36 -11.34
N GLN A 309 -15.20 11.05 -11.14
CA GLN A 309 -16.50 10.37 -11.26
C GLN A 309 -17.15 10.54 -12.65
N SER A 310 -16.36 10.71 -13.71
CA SER A 310 -16.83 10.97 -15.06
C SER A 310 -16.34 9.90 -16.05
N SER A 311 -17.25 9.04 -16.50
CA SER A 311 -16.95 8.08 -17.57
C SER A 311 -16.60 8.78 -18.89
N GLY A 312 -17.16 9.97 -19.15
CA GLY A 312 -16.83 10.77 -20.33
C GLY A 312 -15.40 11.27 -20.33
N GLU A 313 -14.89 11.69 -19.16
CA GLU A 313 -13.49 12.11 -19.03
C GLU A 313 -12.53 10.94 -19.24
N ILE A 314 -12.85 9.76 -18.71
CA ILE A 314 -12.06 8.54 -18.93
C ILE A 314 -11.97 8.23 -20.42
N VAL A 315 -13.10 8.29 -21.14
CA VAL A 315 -13.13 8.09 -22.61
C VAL A 315 -12.26 9.13 -23.32
N ALA A 316 -12.37 10.39 -22.95
CA ALA A 316 -11.58 11.46 -23.55
C ALA A 316 -10.07 11.27 -23.37
N GLN A 317 -9.63 10.87 -22.17
CA GLN A 317 -8.20 10.60 -21.93
C GLN A 317 -7.72 9.34 -22.68
N PHE A 318 -8.55 8.29 -22.76
CA PHE A 318 -8.26 7.10 -23.55
C PHE A 318 -8.10 7.44 -25.04
N GLU A 319 -9.02 8.21 -25.63
CA GLU A 319 -8.96 8.61 -27.04
C GLU A 319 -7.75 9.50 -27.34
N LYS A 320 -7.40 10.42 -26.44
CA LYS A 320 -6.17 11.21 -26.55
C LYS A 320 -4.92 10.32 -26.57
N ALA A 321 -4.88 9.33 -25.69
CA ALA A 321 -3.77 8.40 -25.59
C ALA A 321 -3.65 7.55 -26.87
N LEU A 322 -4.75 7.03 -27.37
CA LEU A 322 -4.81 6.21 -28.57
C LEU A 322 -4.44 7.00 -29.83
N ALA A 323 -4.84 8.26 -29.91
CA ALA A 323 -4.59 9.13 -31.07
C ALA A 323 -3.16 9.69 -31.14
N ASN A 324 -2.36 9.61 -30.07
CA ASN A 324 -1.03 10.22 -30.02
C ASN A 324 0.02 9.23 -29.49
N GLN A 325 0.37 8.27 -30.33
CA GLN A 325 1.35 7.23 -30.00
C GLN A 325 2.74 7.78 -29.60
N PRO A 326 3.32 8.82 -30.25
CA PRO A 326 4.59 9.37 -29.80
C PRO A 326 4.54 9.97 -28.39
N LEU A 327 3.46 10.67 -28.04
CA LEU A 327 3.28 11.21 -26.69
C LEU A 327 3.00 10.09 -25.67
N GLN A 328 2.27 9.06 -26.05
CA GLN A 328 2.04 7.88 -25.21
C GLN A 328 3.37 7.21 -24.84
N GLU A 329 4.24 6.96 -25.83
CA GLU A 329 5.57 6.39 -25.63
C GLU A 329 6.42 7.27 -24.70
N SER A 330 6.47 8.59 -24.97
CA SER A 330 7.18 9.55 -24.12
C SER A 330 6.71 9.50 -22.65
N LYS A 331 5.39 9.42 -22.42
CA LYS A 331 4.83 9.31 -21.06
C LYS A 331 5.21 7.98 -20.40
N ILE A 332 5.20 6.86 -21.13
CA ILE A 332 5.65 5.56 -20.63
C ILE A 332 7.11 5.61 -20.20
N GLN A 333 7.99 6.18 -21.03
CA GLN A 333 9.42 6.32 -20.72
C GLN A 333 9.62 7.20 -19.47
N GLN A 334 8.90 8.31 -19.36
CA GLN A 334 8.96 9.16 -18.18
C GLN A 334 8.45 8.43 -16.93
N ALA A 335 7.36 7.65 -17.04
CA ALA A 335 6.84 6.84 -15.95
C ALA A 335 7.87 5.81 -15.44
N LEU A 336 8.57 5.12 -16.36
CA LEU A 336 9.64 4.18 -16.03
C LEU A 336 10.82 4.84 -15.28
N ILE A 337 11.13 6.10 -15.61
CA ILE A 337 12.14 6.89 -14.89
C ILE A 337 11.64 7.23 -13.49
N ASP A 338 10.41 7.74 -13.39
CA ASP A 338 9.83 8.25 -12.13
C ASP A 338 9.61 7.17 -11.07
N VAL A 339 9.36 5.90 -11.50
CA VAL A 339 9.14 4.80 -10.55
C VAL A 339 10.43 4.21 -9.99
N LYS A 340 11.59 4.43 -10.59
CA LYS A 340 12.89 3.88 -10.13
C LYS A 340 13.23 4.23 -8.67
N LYS A 341 12.71 5.33 -8.17
CA LYS A 341 12.90 5.76 -6.77
C LYS A 341 12.19 4.86 -5.76
N PHE A 342 11.24 4.02 -6.20
CA PHE A 342 10.49 3.11 -5.35
C PHE A 342 11.08 1.69 -5.27
N ASP A 343 12.35 1.53 -5.63
CA ASP A 343 13.08 0.27 -5.44
C ASP A 343 13.17 -0.07 -3.94
N TRP A 344 12.83 -1.32 -3.57
CA TRP A 344 12.84 -1.74 -2.17
C TRP A 344 14.19 -1.57 -1.50
N LYS A 345 15.31 -1.80 -2.21
CA LYS A 345 16.67 -1.62 -1.66
C LYS A 345 16.91 -0.15 -1.27
N ARG A 346 16.49 0.80 -2.14
CA ARG A 346 16.60 2.24 -1.84
C ARG A 346 15.71 2.62 -0.66
N ILE A 347 14.47 2.09 -0.62
CA ILE A 347 13.53 2.34 0.48
C ILE A 347 14.06 1.75 1.79
N GLY A 348 14.63 0.54 1.78
CA GLY A 348 15.28 -0.07 2.94
C GLY A 348 16.47 0.75 3.45
N GLN A 349 17.34 1.22 2.54
CA GLN A 349 18.46 2.11 2.88
C GLN A 349 17.98 3.44 3.50
N GLN A 350 16.92 4.03 2.97
CA GLN A 350 16.34 5.24 3.52
C GLN A 350 15.74 5.02 4.93
N LEU A 351 15.05 3.89 5.14
CA LEU A 351 14.57 3.54 6.48
C LEU A 351 15.74 3.34 7.44
N ASN A 352 16.82 2.67 7.01
CA ASN A 352 18.01 2.51 7.81
C ASN A 352 18.63 3.86 8.22
N GLN A 353 18.68 4.84 7.30
CA GLN A 353 19.16 6.19 7.63
C GLN A 353 18.29 6.84 8.72
N TYR A 354 16.98 6.67 8.69
CA TYR A 354 16.08 7.17 9.76
C TYR A 354 16.28 6.44 11.09
N ILE A 355 16.59 5.14 11.05
CA ILE A 355 16.92 4.34 12.24
C ILE A 355 18.22 4.86 12.87
N GLU A 356 19.25 5.07 12.08
CA GLU A 356 20.53 5.64 12.53
C GLU A 356 20.37 7.07 13.08
N GLU A 357 19.56 7.89 12.42
CA GLU A 357 19.25 9.25 12.90
C GLU A 357 18.63 9.21 14.30
N LEU A 358 17.64 8.34 14.52
CA LEU A 358 17.00 8.19 15.84
C LEU A 358 18.00 7.65 16.86
N LYS A 359 18.82 6.64 16.50
CA LYS A 359 19.82 6.07 17.39
C LYS A 359 20.82 7.12 17.86
N ASN A 360 21.33 7.95 16.93
CA ASN A 360 22.26 9.04 17.24
C ASN A 360 21.62 10.12 18.15
N GLN A 361 20.28 10.30 18.09
CA GLN A 361 19.58 11.20 19.03
C GLN A 361 19.49 10.59 20.43
N LEU A 362 19.33 9.27 20.55
CA LEU A 362 19.28 8.56 21.83
C LEU A 362 20.63 8.55 22.54
N ASP A 363 21.72 8.38 21.79
CA ASP A 363 23.08 8.30 22.34
C ASP A 363 23.62 9.68 22.82
N LYS A 364 22.95 10.78 22.41
CA LYS A 364 23.29 12.16 22.83
C LYS A 364 22.48 12.65 24.04
N ASN A 365 21.42 11.94 24.44
CA ASN A 365 20.55 12.27 25.58
C ASN A 365 20.78 11.33 26.76
#